data_fd48a91c20cbcece1c4353db4323c20a
#
_entry.id   fd48a91c20cbcece1c4353db4323c20a
#
_cell.length_a   1.000
_cell.length_b   1.000
_cell.length_c   1.000
_cell.angle_alpha   90.00
_cell.angle_beta   90.00
_cell.angle_gamma   90.00
#
_symmetry.space_group_name_H-M   'P 1'
#
loop_
_entity.id
_entity.type
_entity.pdbx_description
1 polymer ?
#
loop_
_entity_poly.entity_id
_entity_poly.type
_entity_poly.pdbx_seq_one_letter_code
_entity_poly.pdbx_strand_id
1 'polypeptide(L)'
;MNADDFPTLDVDVETVDPETLKDRIDAGEAVTLLDARMESDYDEWRIDGENVTSINVPYFEFLDDEIDEEVLEQIPDDREVTVLCAKGGASEFVAGALAERGYDVNHLEDGMNGWASIYEAVEVDRYDG
;
A
#
# COMPACT_ATOMS: atom_id res chain seq x y z
N MET A 1 0.64 12.33 11.78
CA MET A 1 -0.08 11.20 12.38
C MET A 1 0.88 10.06 12.61
N ASN A 2 0.79 9.41 13.72
CA ASN A 2 1.65 8.27 14.03
C ASN A 2 0.80 7.03 14.29
N ALA A 3 1.46 5.89 14.51
CA ALA A 3 0.75 4.62 14.67
C ALA A 3 -0.20 4.60 15.88
N ASP A 4 0.04 5.43 16.87
CA ASP A 4 -0.81 5.49 18.05
C ASP A 4 -2.18 6.10 17.77
N ASP A 5 -2.32 6.78 16.64
CA ASP A 5 -3.58 7.39 16.24
C ASP A 5 -4.58 6.38 15.66
N PHE A 6 -4.14 5.15 15.45
CA PHE A 6 -4.97 4.11 14.86
C PHE A 6 -5.37 3.07 15.88
N PRO A 7 -6.54 2.44 15.72
CA PRO A 7 -6.95 1.35 16.60
C PRO A 7 -5.96 0.20 16.56
N THR A 8 -5.83 -0.50 17.68
CA THR A 8 -4.98 -1.68 17.74
C THR A 8 -5.73 -2.88 17.15
N LEU A 9 -5.06 -3.61 16.27
CA LEU A 9 -5.62 -4.80 15.67
C LEU A 9 -4.89 -6.03 16.18
N ASP A 10 -5.60 -7.15 16.25
CA ASP A 10 -5.04 -8.41 16.75
C ASP A 10 -4.34 -9.24 15.67
N VAL A 11 -4.24 -8.69 14.48
CA VAL A 11 -3.67 -9.40 13.33
C VAL A 11 -2.29 -8.88 13.02
N ASP A 12 -1.33 -9.79 12.86
CA ASP A 12 0.00 -9.43 12.41
C ASP A 12 0.03 -9.39 10.90
N VAL A 13 0.64 -8.37 10.35
CA VAL A 13 0.77 -8.19 8.91
C VAL A 13 2.25 -8.15 8.57
N GLU A 14 2.63 -8.89 7.54
CA GLU A 14 4.01 -8.90 7.08
C GLU A 14 4.40 -7.54 6.49
N THR A 15 5.65 -7.18 6.67
CA THR A 15 6.21 -5.95 6.13
C THR A 15 7.13 -6.29 4.98
N VAL A 16 6.97 -5.58 3.88
CA VAL A 16 7.82 -5.72 2.70
C VAL A 16 8.70 -4.49 2.62
N ASP A 17 10.02 -4.67 2.49
CA ASP A 17 10.88 -3.51 2.35
C ASP A 17 10.85 -2.98 0.90
N PRO A 18 11.19 -1.71 0.70
CA PRO A 18 11.12 -1.11 -0.63
C PRO A 18 11.99 -1.80 -1.67
N GLU A 19 13.17 -2.28 -1.27
CA GLU A 19 14.07 -2.96 -2.20
C GLU A 19 13.48 -4.26 -2.70
N THR A 20 12.84 -5.02 -1.80
CA THR A 20 12.19 -6.28 -2.18
C THR A 20 11.05 -6.01 -3.16
N LEU A 21 10.26 -4.98 -2.91
CA LEU A 21 9.16 -4.65 -3.81
C LEU A 21 9.70 -4.23 -5.17
N LYS A 22 10.75 -3.41 -5.17
CA LYS A 22 11.37 -2.98 -6.43
C LYS A 22 11.91 -4.17 -7.21
N ASP A 23 12.56 -5.12 -6.52
CA ASP A 23 13.08 -6.32 -7.18
C ASP A 23 11.99 -7.14 -7.84
N ARG A 24 10.84 -7.26 -7.19
CA ARG A 24 9.71 -7.98 -7.75
C ARG A 24 9.18 -7.30 -9.01
N ILE A 25 9.08 -5.99 -8.96
CA ILE A 25 8.61 -5.21 -10.12
C ILE A 25 9.61 -5.33 -11.27
N ASP A 26 10.89 -5.19 -10.98
CA ASP A 26 11.95 -5.28 -11.99
C ASP A 26 12.05 -6.68 -12.60
N ALA A 27 11.68 -7.70 -11.83
CA ALA A 27 11.69 -9.07 -12.31
C ALA A 27 10.48 -9.40 -13.19
N GLY A 28 9.55 -8.47 -13.33
CA GLY A 28 8.36 -8.67 -14.14
C GLY A 28 7.23 -9.41 -13.45
N GLU A 29 7.31 -9.58 -12.14
CA GLU A 29 6.24 -10.23 -11.39
C GLU A 29 5.00 -9.33 -11.34
N ALA A 30 3.83 -9.96 -11.40
CA ALA A 30 2.58 -9.22 -11.25
C ALA A 30 2.46 -8.74 -9.81
N VAL A 31 2.36 -7.43 -9.64
CA VAL A 31 2.28 -6.79 -8.32
C VAL A 31 1.00 -5.99 -8.21
N THR A 32 0.25 -6.18 -7.13
CA THR A 32 -0.96 -5.42 -6.86
C THR A 32 -0.72 -4.54 -5.64
N LEU A 33 -0.91 -3.24 -5.81
CA LEU A 33 -0.68 -2.26 -4.75
C LEU A 33 -1.99 -1.57 -4.38
N LEU A 34 -2.20 -1.41 -3.09
CA LEU A 34 -3.29 -0.60 -2.56
C LEU A 34 -2.67 0.62 -1.89
N ASP A 35 -2.82 1.77 -2.53
CA ASP A 35 -2.28 3.02 -2.02
C ASP A 35 -3.32 3.68 -1.13
N ALA A 36 -3.01 3.78 0.15
CA ALA A 36 -3.93 4.31 1.16
C ALA A 36 -3.74 5.81 1.40
N ARG A 37 -2.95 6.48 0.59
CA ARG A 37 -2.79 7.93 0.69
C ARG A 37 -4.05 8.64 0.19
N MET A 38 -4.09 9.94 0.41
CA MET A 38 -5.16 10.76 -0.15
C MET A 38 -5.06 10.77 -1.67
N GLU A 39 -6.18 10.94 -2.33
CA GLU A 39 -6.25 10.94 -3.78
C GLU A 39 -5.30 11.99 -4.40
N SER A 40 -5.22 13.16 -3.78
CA SER A 40 -4.34 14.22 -4.29
C SER A 40 -2.87 13.81 -4.30
N ASP A 41 -2.43 13.09 -3.29
CA ASP A 41 -1.06 12.61 -3.23
C ASP A 41 -0.83 11.52 -4.27
N TYR A 42 -1.79 10.64 -4.42
CA TYR A 42 -1.75 9.57 -5.40
C TYR A 42 -1.68 10.12 -6.83
N ASP A 43 -2.41 11.19 -7.09
CA ASP A 43 -2.42 11.82 -8.42
C ASP A 43 -1.11 12.51 -8.74
N GLU A 44 -0.40 12.99 -7.72
CA GLU A 44 0.89 13.65 -7.93
C GLU A 44 1.99 12.67 -8.33
N TRP A 45 2.07 11.53 -7.65
CA TRP A 45 3.05 10.49 -7.99
C TRP A 45 2.71 9.21 -7.26
N ARG A 46 3.07 8.09 -7.87
CA ARG A 46 2.76 6.77 -7.35
C ARG A 46 3.71 5.74 -7.93
N ILE A 47 3.69 4.55 -7.35
CA ILE A 47 4.45 3.43 -7.91
C ILE A 47 3.66 2.90 -9.11
N ASP A 48 4.31 2.80 -10.26
CA ASP A 48 3.66 2.38 -11.49
C ASP A 48 4.58 1.46 -12.28
N GLY A 49 4.02 0.72 -13.23
CA GLY A 49 4.77 -0.19 -14.07
C GLY A 49 3.85 -1.07 -14.90
N GLU A 50 4.39 -1.69 -15.95
CA GLU A 50 3.60 -2.54 -16.83
C GLU A 50 2.97 -3.73 -16.12
N ASN A 51 3.66 -4.24 -15.10
CA ASN A 51 3.22 -5.40 -14.33
C ASN A 51 2.62 -5.00 -12.98
N VAL A 52 2.38 -3.70 -12.77
CA VAL A 52 1.84 -3.18 -11.52
C VAL A 52 0.38 -2.79 -11.71
N THR A 53 -0.47 -3.32 -10.82
CA THR A 53 -1.86 -2.87 -10.72
C THR A 53 -1.93 -2.00 -9.48
N SER A 54 -2.24 -0.72 -9.65
CA SER A 54 -2.29 0.23 -8.55
C SER A 54 -3.72 0.69 -8.31
N ILE A 55 -4.15 0.62 -7.06
CA ILE A 55 -5.50 0.99 -6.64
C ILE A 55 -5.37 2.01 -5.53
N ASN A 56 -6.11 3.11 -5.61
CA ASN A 56 -6.10 4.12 -4.56
C ASN A 56 -7.41 4.09 -3.78
N VAL A 57 -7.31 3.78 -2.50
CA VAL A 57 -8.43 3.91 -1.56
C VAL A 57 -7.87 4.57 -0.30
N PRO A 58 -8.22 5.81 -0.03
CA PRO A 58 -7.68 6.51 1.14
C PRO A 58 -7.94 5.78 2.45
N TYR A 59 -7.01 5.89 3.38
CA TYR A 59 -7.04 5.13 4.62
C TYR A 59 -8.30 5.37 5.45
N PHE A 60 -8.91 6.55 5.36
CA PHE A 60 -10.08 6.86 6.18
C PHE A 60 -11.31 6.01 5.81
N GLU A 61 -11.29 5.39 4.65
CA GLU A 61 -12.37 4.47 4.27
C GLU A 61 -12.35 3.19 5.11
N PHE A 62 -11.27 2.93 5.82
CA PHE A 62 -11.09 1.73 6.63
C PHE A 62 -11.21 1.98 8.13
N LEU A 63 -11.50 3.22 8.54
CA LEU A 63 -11.53 3.58 9.96
C LEU A 63 -12.78 3.11 10.68
N ASP A 64 -13.87 2.91 9.96
CA ASP A 64 -15.13 2.44 10.56
C ASP A 64 -15.11 0.93 10.71
N ASP A 65 -15.83 0.42 11.70
CA ASP A 65 -15.97 -1.02 11.94
C ASP A 65 -16.53 -1.74 10.71
N GLU A 66 -17.39 -1.05 9.98
CA GLU A 66 -17.95 -1.58 8.74
C GLU A 66 -17.31 -0.87 7.56
N ILE A 67 -16.58 -1.63 6.76
CA ILE A 67 -16.00 -1.09 5.55
C ILE A 67 -17.03 -1.25 4.43
N ASP A 68 -17.23 -0.19 3.66
CA ASP A 68 -18.19 -0.19 2.57
C ASP A 68 -17.89 -1.31 1.58
N GLU A 69 -18.92 -2.02 1.16
CA GLU A 69 -18.75 -3.10 0.18
C GLU A 69 -18.15 -2.59 -1.12
N GLU A 70 -18.52 -1.37 -1.51
CA GLU A 70 -17.96 -0.77 -2.74
C GLU A 70 -16.45 -0.58 -2.63
N VAL A 71 -15.95 -0.31 -1.42
CA VAL A 71 -14.51 -0.20 -1.19
C VAL A 71 -13.87 -1.57 -1.31
N LEU A 72 -14.44 -2.57 -0.68
CA LEU A 72 -13.90 -3.93 -0.71
C LEU A 72 -13.91 -4.53 -2.12
N GLU A 73 -14.90 -4.20 -2.91
CA GLU A 73 -14.99 -4.70 -4.29
C GLU A 73 -13.85 -4.21 -5.17
N GLN A 74 -13.24 -3.09 -4.83
CA GLN A 74 -12.11 -2.56 -5.57
C GLN A 74 -10.82 -3.32 -5.28
N ILE A 75 -10.80 -4.09 -4.20
CA ILE A 75 -9.58 -4.76 -3.73
C ILE A 75 -9.66 -6.25 -4.07
N PRO A 76 -8.69 -6.78 -4.84
CA PRO A 76 -8.69 -8.20 -5.17
C PRO A 76 -8.55 -9.07 -3.93
N ASP A 77 -9.30 -10.16 -3.86
CA ASP A 77 -9.23 -11.13 -2.77
C ASP A 77 -8.62 -12.45 -3.23
N ASP A 78 -8.19 -12.53 -4.47
CA ASP A 78 -7.64 -13.75 -5.09
C ASP A 78 -6.13 -13.66 -5.32
N ARG A 79 -5.48 -12.64 -4.78
CA ARG A 79 -4.05 -12.43 -4.95
C ARG A 79 -3.48 -11.61 -3.80
N GLU A 80 -2.16 -11.63 -3.66
CA GLU A 80 -1.48 -10.84 -2.66
C GLU A 80 -1.57 -9.35 -3.00
N VAL A 81 -1.89 -8.53 -2.00
CA VAL A 81 -1.97 -7.09 -2.14
C VAL A 81 -0.99 -6.45 -1.18
N THR A 82 -0.14 -5.56 -1.69
CA THR A 82 0.77 -4.78 -0.85
C THR A 82 0.15 -3.42 -0.60
N VAL A 83 -0.09 -3.11 0.66
CA VAL A 83 -0.69 -1.83 1.06
C VAL A 83 0.42 -0.84 1.36
N LEU A 84 0.25 0.40 0.93
CA LEU A 84 1.25 1.43 1.19
C LEU A 84 0.58 2.76 1.52
N CYS A 85 1.34 3.61 2.19
CA CYS A 85 0.92 4.97 2.50
C CYS A 85 2.17 5.84 2.47
N ALA A 86 2.13 7.06 3.04
CA ALA A 86 3.29 7.93 3.00
C ALA A 86 4.43 7.43 3.90
N LYS A 87 4.11 7.01 5.13
CA LYS A 87 5.12 6.67 6.15
C LYS A 87 5.03 5.26 6.72
N GLY A 88 3.98 4.53 6.42
CA GLY A 88 3.83 3.15 6.88
C GLY A 88 2.79 2.92 7.97
N GLY A 89 2.43 3.93 8.75
CA GLY A 89 1.48 3.76 9.85
C GLY A 89 0.07 3.44 9.39
N ALA A 90 -0.43 4.23 8.47
CA ALA A 90 -1.78 4.03 7.95
C ALA A 90 -1.88 2.71 7.16
N SER A 91 -0.84 2.37 6.40
CA SER A 91 -0.87 1.14 5.62
C SER A 91 -0.87 -0.10 6.50
N GLU A 92 -0.17 -0.06 7.63
CA GLU A 92 -0.20 -1.17 8.58
C GLU A 92 -1.62 -1.38 9.09
N PHE A 93 -2.30 -0.31 9.46
CA PHE A 93 -3.68 -0.39 9.92
C PHE A 93 -4.61 -0.94 8.84
N VAL A 94 -4.51 -0.41 7.63
CA VAL A 94 -5.37 -0.84 6.52
C VAL A 94 -5.13 -2.31 6.19
N ALA A 95 -3.86 -2.72 6.13
CA ALA A 95 -3.51 -4.12 5.86
C ALA A 95 -4.07 -5.02 6.94
N GLY A 96 -3.97 -4.61 8.21
CA GLY A 96 -4.55 -5.37 9.31
C GLY A 96 -6.05 -5.55 9.19
N ALA A 97 -6.76 -4.47 8.82
CA ALA A 97 -8.20 -4.52 8.64
C ALA A 97 -8.60 -5.49 7.53
N LEU A 98 -7.82 -5.53 6.46
CA LEU A 98 -8.08 -6.45 5.36
C LEU A 98 -7.71 -7.89 5.74
N ALA A 99 -6.61 -8.07 6.47
CA ALA A 99 -6.21 -9.41 6.91
C ALA A 99 -7.27 -10.04 7.81
N GLU A 100 -7.91 -9.25 8.66
CA GLU A 100 -9.00 -9.73 9.51
C GLU A 100 -10.17 -10.26 8.69
N ARG A 101 -10.31 -9.79 7.44
CA ARG A 101 -11.37 -10.21 6.54
C ARG A 101 -10.94 -11.31 5.58
N GLY A 102 -9.75 -11.87 5.78
CA GLY A 102 -9.26 -12.99 4.97
C GLY A 102 -8.49 -12.61 3.73
N TYR A 103 -8.14 -11.35 3.57
CA TYR A 103 -7.33 -10.92 2.43
C TYR A 103 -5.86 -11.28 2.64
N ASP A 104 -5.17 -11.59 1.55
CA ASP A 104 -3.75 -11.88 1.58
C ASP A 104 -3.01 -10.55 1.36
N VAL A 105 -2.54 -9.96 2.45
CA VAL A 105 -1.98 -8.62 2.41
C VAL A 105 -0.65 -8.53 3.16
N ASN A 106 0.17 -7.59 2.74
CA ASN A 106 1.34 -7.12 3.47
C ASN A 106 1.39 -5.61 3.29
N HIS A 107 2.34 -4.94 3.93
CA HIS A 107 2.44 -3.49 3.75
C HIS A 107 3.89 -3.07 3.50
N LEU A 108 4.04 -1.97 2.79
CA LEU A 108 5.34 -1.46 2.41
C LEU A 108 5.98 -0.69 3.57
N GLU A 109 7.16 -1.11 4.00
CA GLU A 109 7.91 -0.46 5.07
C GLU A 109 8.22 0.98 4.68
N ASP A 110 7.98 1.90 5.61
CA ASP A 110 8.17 3.34 5.41
C ASP A 110 7.37 3.94 4.25
N GLY A 111 6.51 3.16 3.63
CA GLY A 111 5.62 3.62 2.58
C GLY A 111 6.34 4.31 1.43
N MET A 112 5.73 5.37 0.92
CA MET A 112 6.31 6.11 -0.20
C MET A 112 7.60 6.83 0.16
N ASN A 113 7.78 7.18 1.43
CA ASN A 113 9.05 7.78 1.86
C ASN A 113 10.21 6.81 1.71
N GLY A 114 10.00 5.56 2.07
CA GLY A 114 11.02 4.53 1.88
C GLY A 114 11.27 4.25 0.40
N TRP A 115 10.21 4.23 -0.38
CA TRP A 115 10.32 4.05 -1.83
C TRP A 115 11.12 5.18 -2.47
N ALA A 116 10.82 6.41 -2.09
CA ALA A 116 11.52 7.58 -2.60
C ALA A 116 13.02 7.53 -2.29
N SER A 117 13.39 7.02 -1.12
CA SER A 117 14.80 6.89 -0.73
C SER A 117 15.58 6.04 -1.72
N ILE A 118 14.97 4.96 -2.20
CA ILE A 118 15.62 4.09 -3.17
C ILE A 118 15.80 4.81 -4.50
N TYR A 119 14.74 5.44 -4.96
CA TYR A 119 14.77 6.10 -6.27
C TYR A 119 15.61 7.37 -6.28
N GLU A 120 15.76 8.02 -5.15
CA GLU A 120 16.66 9.18 -5.06
C GLU A 120 18.10 8.79 -5.30
N ALA A 121 18.45 7.55 -4.97
CA ALA A 121 19.81 7.07 -5.16
C ALA A 121 20.08 6.67 -6.62
N VAL A 122 19.03 6.53 -7.42
CA VAL A 122 19.17 6.17 -8.84
C VAL A 122 18.64 7.28 -9.72
N GLU A 123 17.34 7.36 -9.90
CA GLU A 123 16.69 8.41 -10.67
C GLU A 123 15.24 8.49 -10.28
N VAL A 124 14.72 9.71 -10.24
CA VAL A 124 13.35 9.92 -9.74
C VAL A 124 12.34 10.24 -10.82
N ASP A 125 12.76 10.56 -12.01
CA ASP A 125 11.86 10.93 -13.09
C ASP A 125 10.91 9.79 -13.50
N ARG A 126 11.21 8.59 -13.10
CA ARG A 126 10.32 7.46 -13.33
C ARG A 126 9.03 7.52 -12.53
N TYR A 127 8.94 8.47 -11.65
CA TYR A 127 7.71 8.70 -10.92
C TYR A 127 6.67 9.46 -11.71
N ASP A 128 7.00 9.89 -12.85
CA ASP A 128 6.08 10.64 -13.69
C ASP A 128 4.95 9.74 -14.13
N GLY A 129 4.35 9.18 -13.19
CA GLY A 129 3.23 8.32 -13.47
C GLY A 129 1.94 9.09 -13.51
#